data_764369cc800855d8bb00f74bf918bb14
#
_entry.id   764369cc800855d8bb00f74bf918bb14
#
_cell.length_a   1.000
_cell.length_b   1.000
_cell.length_c   1.000
_cell.angle_alpha   90.00
_cell.angle_beta   90.00
_cell.angle_gamma   90.00
#
_symmetry.space_group_name_H-M   'P 1'
#
loop_
_entity.id
_entity.type
_entity.pdbx_description
1 polymer ?
#
loop_
_entity_poly.entity_id
_entity_poly.type
_entity_poly.pdbx_seq_one_letter_code
_entity_poly.pdbx_strand_id
1 'polypeptide(L)'
;GEYKRCFTFENPMNPWDIASGDYTQLTKHFTGMGGDLYQGAANSGGRDLGVQIYGDAFKVGKTQHYLLHYQAGIYNGQGINTSDKDKEKDYIATVQLQPLKGLYVGVFGWSGSFFDGAQSNYFKRWAAGVSYEGLFSARAEYARNIYADGADTHGLGQKSDAWYIRMGIPTWRWLRVNLGYDAYRKDMSTWTSLNSIYSLGLQARPHKNLQFQLQWNYCHNNASGVDKDYHQLWTQAYIRF
;
A
#
# COMPACT_ATOMS: atom_id res chain seq x y z
N GLY A 1 -15.13 10.76 10.29
CA GLY A 1 -15.40 9.33 10.22
C GLY A 1 -14.14 8.48 10.18
N GLU A 2 -14.32 7.17 10.05
CA GLU A 2 -13.24 6.21 9.83
C GLU A 2 -12.99 6.05 8.34
N TYR A 3 -11.78 6.32 7.89
CA TYR A 3 -11.42 6.25 6.47
C TYR A 3 -10.12 5.49 6.27
N LYS A 4 -9.99 4.82 5.12
CA LYS A 4 -8.68 4.39 4.63
C LYS A 4 -7.85 5.61 4.26
N ARG A 5 -6.60 5.64 4.72
CA ARG A 5 -5.66 6.71 4.37
C ARG A 5 -5.45 6.76 2.86
N CYS A 6 -5.55 7.93 2.26
CA CYS A 6 -5.41 8.12 0.81
C CYS A 6 -3.94 8.15 0.37
N PHE A 7 -3.16 7.18 0.81
CA PHE A 7 -1.76 7.03 0.48
C PHE A 7 -1.55 5.70 -0.23
N THR A 8 -0.96 5.71 -1.42
CA THR A 8 -0.80 4.60 -2.38
C THR A 8 -2.07 4.23 -3.16
N PHE A 9 -1.91 3.58 -4.31
CA PHE A 9 -3.05 3.01 -5.04
C PHE A 9 -3.67 1.81 -4.31
N GLU A 10 -2.85 1.02 -3.62
CA GLU A 10 -3.30 -0.25 -3.06
C GLU A 10 -4.06 -0.09 -1.74
N ASN A 11 -3.70 0.88 -0.88
CA ASN A 11 -4.32 0.99 0.44
C ASN A 11 -5.85 1.14 0.41
N PRO A 12 -6.45 1.97 -0.46
CA PRO A 12 -7.90 2.09 -0.53
C PRO A 12 -8.60 0.88 -1.13
N MET A 13 -7.87 -0.05 -1.77
CA MET A 13 -8.48 -1.21 -2.41
C MET A 13 -9.10 -2.18 -1.42
N ASN A 14 -10.14 -2.86 -1.89
CA ASN A 14 -10.70 -3.99 -1.17
C ASN A 14 -9.78 -5.22 -1.36
N PRO A 15 -9.56 -6.07 -0.36
CA PRO A 15 -8.81 -7.32 -0.51
C PRO A 15 -9.29 -8.21 -1.66
N TRP A 16 -10.58 -8.17 -1.99
CA TRP A 16 -11.14 -8.84 -3.16
C TRP A 16 -10.52 -8.40 -4.49
N ASP A 17 -10.12 -7.15 -4.59
CA ASP A 17 -9.64 -6.53 -5.84
C ASP A 17 -8.11 -6.54 -5.95
N ILE A 18 -7.42 -6.99 -4.90
CA ILE A 18 -5.98 -7.18 -4.93
C ILE A 18 -5.64 -8.42 -5.74
N ALA A 19 -4.80 -8.24 -6.75
CA ALA A 19 -4.44 -9.31 -7.67
C ALA A 19 -3.63 -10.44 -7.02
N SER A 20 -2.93 -10.16 -5.93
CA SER A 20 -2.21 -11.15 -5.13
C SER A 20 -2.95 -11.40 -3.81
N GLY A 21 -2.71 -12.55 -3.19
CA GLY A 21 -3.35 -12.92 -1.94
C GLY A 21 -3.05 -12.01 -0.75
N ASP A 22 -2.11 -11.06 -0.88
CA ASP A 22 -1.66 -10.19 0.19
C ASP A 22 -1.29 -8.79 -0.32
N TYR A 23 -1.33 -7.81 0.58
CA TYR A 23 -0.85 -6.46 0.31
C TYR A 23 0.66 -6.43 0.10
N THR A 24 1.13 -5.43 -0.66
CA THR A 24 2.57 -5.20 -0.86
C THR A 24 3.26 -4.80 0.43
N GLN A 25 4.58 -5.02 0.51
CA GLN A 25 5.41 -4.51 1.60
C GLN A 25 5.32 -2.97 1.69
N LEU A 26 5.24 -2.29 0.53
CA LEU A 26 5.01 -0.85 0.49
C LEU A 26 3.73 -0.48 1.25
N THR A 27 2.61 -1.11 0.94
CA THR A 27 1.35 -0.83 1.62
C THR A 27 1.41 -1.21 3.10
N LYS A 28 1.97 -2.37 3.44
CA LYS A 28 2.10 -2.81 4.83
C LYS A 28 2.94 -1.85 5.67
N HIS A 29 4.14 -1.50 5.20
CA HIS A 29 5.08 -0.69 5.98
C HIS A 29 4.79 0.81 5.96
N PHE A 30 4.09 1.31 4.94
CA PHE A 30 3.86 2.75 4.80
C PHE A 30 2.44 3.22 5.13
N THR A 31 1.46 2.33 5.27
CA THR A 31 0.08 2.74 5.50
C THR A 31 -0.54 2.23 6.80
N GLY A 32 0.16 1.39 7.54
CA GLY A 32 -0.36 0.73 8.74
C GLY A 32 -1.24 -0.49 8.45
N MET A 33 -1.21 -0.99 7.23
CA MET A 33 -1.98 -2.17 6.84
C MET A 33 -1.45 -3.45 7.51
N GLY A 34 -0.16 -3.53 7.78
CA GLY A 34 0.49 -4.68 8.42
C GLY A 34 0.59 -4.58 9.94
N GLY A 35 0.20 -3.48 10.55
CA GLY A 35 0.41 -3.23 11.97
C GLY A 35 1.82 -2.78 12.35
N ASP A 36 2.71 -2.62 11.38
CA ASP A 36 4.15 -2.44 11.61
C ASP A 36 4.59 -0.98 11.68
N LEU A 37 3.67 -0.04 11.55
CA LEU A 37 4.07 1.37 11.46
C LEU A 37 4.69 1.89 12.72
N TYR A 38 4.15 1.48 13.87
CA TYR A 38 4.58 1.96 15.18
C TYR A 38 4.28 0.92 16.25
N GLN A 39 5.18 0.80 17.22
CA GLN A 39 4.90 0.00 18.40
C GLN A 39 3.65 0.53 19.08
N GLY A 40 2.67 -0.34 19.27
CA GLY A 40 1.41 -0.01 19.92
C GLY A 40 0.32 0.55 19.01
N ALA A 41 0.61 0.80 17.74
CA ALA A 41 -0.45 0.96 16.77
C ALA A 41 -1.05 -0.41 16.47
N ALA A 42 -2.24 -0.65 16.95
CA ALA A 42 -3.00 -1.82 16.54
C ALA A 42 -3.11 -1.84 15.03
N ASN A 43 -3.15 -3.03 14.43
CA ASN A 43 -3.39 -3.17 13.00
C ASN A 43 -4.62 -2.35 12.60
N SER A 44 -4.40 -1.19 12.02
CA SER A 44 -5.46 -0.27 11.62
C SER A 44 -6.10 -0.65 10.29
N GLY A 45 -5.59 -1.68 9.61
CA GLY A 45 -6.02 -2.02 8.26
C GLY A 45 -5.84 -0.84 7.27
N GLY A 46 -4.85 0.01 7.49
CA GLY A 46 -4.61 1.23 6.71
C GLY A 46 -5.63 2.34 6.94
N ARG A 47 -6.38 2.30 8.05
CA ARG A 47 -7.46 3.24 8.36
C ARG A 47 -7.10 4.17 9.51
N ASP A 48 -7.83 5.29 9.56
CA ASP A 48 -7.71 6.26 10.64
C ASP A 48 -9.02 7.03 10.83
N LEU A 49 -9.15 7.70 11.97
CA LEU A 49 -10.21 8.64 12.23
C LEU A 49 -9.84 10.02 11.68
N GLY A 50 -10.75 10.64 10.95
CA GLY A 50 -10.45 11.95 10.37
C GLY A 50 -11.57 12.54 9.53
N VAL A 51 -11.20 13.55 8.75
CA VAL A 51 -12.05 14.20 7.76
C VAL A 51 -11.30 14.21 6.44
N GLN A 52 -11.99 13.92 5.35
CA GLN A 52 -11.39 13.95 4.02
C GLN A 52 -12.33 14.59 3.00
N ILE A 53 -11.73 15.19 2.00
CA ILE A 53 -12.38 15.64 0.78
C ILE A 53 -11.82 14.87 -0.40
N TYR A 54 -12.65 14.56 -1.36
CA TYR A 54 -12.22 13.91 -2.60
C TYR A 54 -13.16 14.33 -3.75
N GLY A 55 -12.67 14.18 -4.95
CA GLY A 55 -13.46 14.48 -6.13
C GLY A 55 -12.76 14.13 -7.42
N ASP A 56 -13.54 14.28 -8.48
CA ASP A 56 -13.15 14.02 -9.85
C ASP A 56 -13.41 15.27 -10.69
N ALA A 57 -12.48 15.61 -11.60
CA ALA A 57 -12.61 16.78 -12.46
C ALA A 57 -12.18 16.49 -13.90
N PHE A 58 -12.70 17.31 -14.82
CA PHE A 58 -12.35 17.34 -16.24
C PHE A 58 -12.64 16.02 -16.98
N LYS A 59 -13.87 15.88 -17.48
CA LYS A 59 -14.22 14.77 -18.38
C LYS A 59 -13.48 14.90 -19.71
N VAL A 60 -12.81 13.84 -20.12
CA VAL A 60 -11.99 13.82 -21.34
C VAL A 60 -12.21 12.56 -22.18
N GLY A 61 -11.80 12.65 -23.43
CA GLY A 61 -11.85 11.55 -24.38
C GLY A 61 -13.25 11.12 -24.80
N LYS A 62 -13.32 10.16 -25.71
CA LYS A 62 -14.59 9.58 -26.18
C LYS A 62 -15.33 8.80 -25.09
N THR A 63 -14.60 8.30 -24.11
CA THR A 63 -15.14 7.52 -22.97
C THR A 63 -15.70 8.37 -21.84
N GLN A 64 -15.57 9.71 -21.94
CA GLN A 64 -16.06 10.66 -20.92
C GLN A 64 -15.59 10.30 -19.49
N HIS A 65 -14.37 9.78 -19.35
CA HIS A 65 -13.77 9.51 -18.04
C HIS A 65 -13.18 10.80 -17.45
N TYR A 66 -13.04 10.83 -16.13
CA TYR A 66 -12.43 11.97 -15.45
C TYR A 66 -10.91 11.91 -15.57
N LEU A 67 -10.31 13.05 -15.97
CA LEU A 67 -8.86 13.19 -16.09
C LEU A 67 -8.18 13.28 -14.74
N LEU A 68 -8.78 14.00 -13.80
CA LEU A 68 -8.20 14.31 -12.49
C LEU A 68 -9.03 13.65 -11.39
N HIS A 69 -8.35 12.90 -10.54
CA HIS A 69 -8.86 12.41 -9.26
C HIS A 69 -8.03 13.04 -8.15
N TYR A 70 -8.64 13.59 -7.12
CA TYR A 70 -7.94 14.16 -5.98
C TYR A 70 -8.60 13.75 -4.67
N GLN A 71 -7.77 13.61 -3.65
CA GLN A 71 -8.20 13.35 -2.30
C GLN A 71 -7.25 14.01 -1.31
N ALA A 72 -7.78 14.62 -0.25
CA ALA A 72 -7.00 15.15 0.84
C ALA A 72 -7.72 14.92 2.16
N GLY A 73 -6.99 14.64 3.22
CA GLY A 73 -7.56 14.37 4.53
C GLY A 73 -6.65 14.79 5.67
N ILE A 74 -7.30 15.03 6.81
CA ILE A 74 -6.68 15.28 8.11
C ILE A 74 -7.13 14.13 9.02
N TYR A 75 -6.17 13.47 9.66
CA TYR A 75 -6.41 12.28 10.46
C TYR A 75 -5.74 12.40 11.83
N ASN A 76 -6.16 11.55 12.77
CA ASN A 76 -5.58 11.53 14.10
C ASN A 76 -4.14 10.98 14.16
N GLY A 77 -3.71 10.19 13.16
CA GLY A 77 -2.36 9.65 13.10
C GLY A 77 -2.15 8.30 13.80
N GLN A 78 -2.91 8.00 14.82
CA GLN A 78 -2.74 6.78 15.65
C GLN A 78 -3.47 5.55 15.10
N GLY A 79 -4.23 5.70 14.01
CA GLY A 79 -5.06 4.63 13.47
C GLY A 79 -6.41 4.49 14.19
N ILE A 80 -7.19 3.51 13.74
CA ILE A 80 -8.46 3.17 14.39
C ILE A 80 -8.21 2.37 15.67
N ASN A 81 -9.16 2.41 16.60
CA ASN A 81 -9.13 1.69 17.89
C ASN A 81 -7.96 2.08 18.82
N THR A 82 -7.32 3.20 18.56
CA THR A 82 -6.26 3.74 19.40
C THR A 82 -6.58 5.20 19.71
N SER A 83 -6.54 5.57 21.00
CA SER A 83 -6.76 6.96 21.39
C SER A 83 -5.60 7.82 20.90
N ASP A 84 -5.93 9.02 20.42
CA ASP A 84 -4.96 10.04 20.09
C ASP A 84 -4.24 10.50 21.37
N LYS A 85 -2.92 10.32 21.41
CA LYS A 85 -2.11 10.58 22.60
C LYS A 85 -1.25 11.82 22.52
N ASP A 86 -1.01 12.34 21.32
CA ASP A 86 -0.07 13.45 21.10
C ASP A 86 -0.72 14.74 20.62
N LYS A 87 -2.00 14.73 20.28
CA LYS A 87 -2.75 15.86 19.70
C LYS A 87 -2.27 16.30 18.31
N GLU A 88 -1.22 15.71 17.79
CA GLU A 88 -0.74 15.97 16.42
C GLU A 88 -1.68 15.37 15.39
N LYS A 89 -1.64 15.87 14.18
CA LYS A 89 -2.51 15.40 13.09
C LYS A 89 -1.70 15.03 11.87
N ASP A 90 -2.18 14.00 11.20
CA ASP A 90 -1.66 13.53 9.92
C ASP A 90 -2.38 14.22 8.76
N TYR A 91 -1.61 14.74 7.82
CA TYR A 91 -2.08 15.37 6.60
C TYR A 91 -1.70 14.48 5.42
N ILE A 92 -2.69 14.00 4.69
CA ILE A 92 -2.47 13.11 3.54
C ILE A 92 -3.17 13.71 2.33
N ALA A 93 -2.48 13.73 1.20
CA ALA A 93 -3.03 14.20 -0.05
C ALA A 93 -2.61 13.29 -1.22
N THR A 94 -3.51 13.17 -2.18
CA THR A 94 -3.34 12.36 -3.39
C THR A 94 -3.83 13.12 -4.61
N VAL A 95 -3.05 13.06 -5.66
CA VAL A 95 -3.45 13.53 -7.00
C VAL A 95 -3.17 12.40 -7.99
N GLN A 96 -4.18 12.04 -8.77
CA GLN A 96 -4.07 11.04 -9.81
C GLN A 96 -4.61 11.59 -11.13
N LEU A 97 -3.88 11.37 -12.19
CA LEU A 97 -4.31 11.67 -13.55
C LEU A 97 -4.71 10.37 -14.26
N GLN A 98 -5.82 10.40 -14.96
CA GLN A 98 -6.29 9.32 -15.82
C GLN A 98 -6.26 9.77 -17.29
N PRO A 99 -5.10 9.78 -17.96
CA PRO A 99 -5.00 10.27 -19.33
C PRO A 99 -5.73 9.38 -20.34
N LEU A 100 -5.82 8.09 -20.06
CA LEU A 100 -6.59 7.11 -20.81
C LEU A 100 -7.47 6.33 -19.82
N LYS A 101 -8.65 5.91 -20.25
CA LYS A 101 -9.56 5.12 -19.41
C LYS A 101 -8.83 3.89 -18.87
N GLY A 102 -8.79 3.75 -17.56
CA GLY A 102 -8.14 2.67 -16.84
C GLY A 102 -6.64 2.87 -16.60
N LEU A 103 -5.98 3.91 -17.15
CA LEU A 103 -4.59 4.23 -16.88
C LEU A 103 -4.50 5.41 -15.92
N TYR A 104 -3.95 5.18 -14.73
CA TYR A 104 -3.76 6.19 -13.69
C TYR A 104 -2.26 6.42 -13.44
N VAL A 105 -1.88 7.69 -13.33
CA VAL A 105 -0.57 8.12 -12.83
C VAL A 105 -0.82 8.93 -11.58
N GLY A 106 -0.25 8.53 -10.46
CA GLY A 106 -0.55 9.11 -9.16
C GLY A 106 0.68 9.56 -8.39
N VAL A 107 0.50 10.62 -7.61
CA VAL A 107 1.44 11.08 -6.58
C VAL A 107 0.70 11.22 -5.25
N PHE A 108 1.39 10.87 -4.18
CA PHE A 108 0.84 10.77 -2.84
C PHE A 108 1.80 11.44 -1.86
N GLY A 109 1.28 12.21 -0.95
CA GLY A 109 2.06 12.86 0.11
C GLY A 109 1.42 12.63 1.48
N TRP A 110 2.26 12.43 2.49
CA TRP A 110 1.83 12.28 3.87
C TRP A 110 2.84 12.97 4.80
N SER A 111 2.36 13.91 5.60
CA SER A 111 3.10 14.51 6.71
C SER A 111 2.37 14.17 7.99
N GLY A 112 3.04 13.56 8.94
CA GLY A 112 2.41 13.08 10.15
C GLY A 112 3.39 12.87 11.30
N SER A 113 2.86 12.33 12.38
CA SER A 113 3.61 11.97 13.57
C SER A 113 3.13 10.67 14.18
N PHE A 114 3.92 10.10 15.05
CA PHE A 114 3.50 9.05 15.95
C PHE A 114 4.06 9.27 17.36
N PHE A 115 3.30 8.90 18.36
CA PHE A 115 3.69 9.01 19.74
C PHE A 115 4.32 7.70 20.23
N ASP A 116 5.57 7.74 20.69
CA ASP A 116 6.32 6.58 21.13
C ASP A 116 6.12 6.25 22.63
N GLY A 117 5.30 7.01 23.31
CA GLY A 117 5.07 6.93 24.76
C GLY A 117 5.77 8.04 25.54
N ALA A 118 6.70 8.76 24.94
CA ALA A 118 7.46 9.86 25.52
C ALA A 118 7.31 11.16 24.72
N GLN A 119 7.39 11.09 23.40
CA GLN A 119 7.34 12.25 22.52
C GLN A 119 6.70 11.93 21.17
N SER A 120 6.29 12.98 20.45
CA SER A 120 5.83 12.87 19.08
C SER A 120 7.00 12.84 18.12
N ASN A 121 7.06 11.84 17.27
CA ASN A 121 8.09 11.66 16.25
C ASN A 121 7.50 11.95 14.88
N TYR A 122 8.01 12.98 14.23
CA TYR A 122 7.50 13.44 12.94
C TYR A 122 8.09 12.66 11.77
N PHE A 123 7.31 12.50 10.73
CA PHE A 123 7.75 11.89 9.47
C PHE A 123 7.12 12.57 8.25
N LYS A 124 7.76 12.38 7.13
CA LYS A 124 7.22 12.72 5.81
C LYS A 124 7.35 11.53 4.90
N ARG A 125 6.27 11.23 4.18
CA ARG A 125 6.22 10.17 3.18
C ARG A 125 5.75 10.74 1.85
N TRP A 126 6.27 10.19 0.80
CA TRP A 126 5.74 10.40 -0.53
C TRP A 126 5.75 9.10 -1.31
N ALA A 127 4.84 8.98 -2.25
CA ALA A 127 4.80 7.88 -3.19
C ALA A 127 4.42 8.38 -4.57
N ALA A 128 4.84 7.66 -5.59
CA ALA A 128 4.43 7.88 -6.95
C ALA A 128 4.28 6.54 -7.66
N GLY A 129 3.35 6.45 -8.61
CA GLY A 129 3.12 5.20 -9.29
C GLY A 129 2.22 5.31 -10.50
N VAL A 130 2.06 4.17 -11.14
CA VAL A 130 1.19 3.97 -12.29
C VAL A 130 0.32 2.73 -12.05
N SER A 131 -0.94 2.82 -12.43
CA SER A 131 -1.89 1.71 -12.37
C SER A 131 -2.68 1.65 -13.68
N TYR A 132 -2.75 0.48 -14.26
CA TYR A 132 -3.58 0.19 -15.43
C TYR A 132 -4.56 -0.94 -15.13
N GLU A 133 -5.83 -0.67 -15.41
CA GLU A 133 -6.92 -1.63 -15.30
C GLU A 133 -7.70 -1.67 -16.61
N GLY A 134 -7.51 -2.74 -17.39
CA GLY A 134 -8.11 -2.90 -18.71
C GLY A 134 -8.07 -4.35 -19.18
N LEU A 135 -7.46 -4.60 -20.34
CA LEU A 135 -7.27 -5.96 -20.87
C LEU A 135 -6.47 -6.86 -19.92
N PHE A 136 -5.59 -6.27 -19.18
CA PHE A 136 -4.85 -6.87 -18.05
C PHE A 136 -4.82 -5.83 -16.94
N SER A 137 -4.39 -6.20 -15.74
CA SER A 137 -4.05 -5.23 -14.70
C SER A 137 -2.54 -5.15 -14.55
N ALA A 138 -2.03 -3.93 -14.36
CA ALA A 138 -0.63 -3.70 -14.03
C ALA A 138 -0.54 -2.53 -13.06
N ARG A 139 0.31 -2.65 -12.05
CA ARG A 139 0.55 -1.57 -11.10
C ARG A 139 2.00 -1.57 -10.69
N ALA A 140 2.58 -0.38 -10.61
CA ALA A 140 3.91 -0.16 -10.07
C ALA A 140 3.88 1.12 -9.22
N GLU A 141 4.45 1.06 -8.05
CA GLU A 141 4.61 2.21 -7.15
C GLU A 141 5.99 2.19 -6.50
N TYR A 142 6.48 3.36 -6.20
CA TYR A 142 7.63 3.61 -5.33
C TYR A 142 7.19 4.53 -4.21
N ALA A 143 7.60 4.25 -2.98
CA ALA A 143 7.39 5.12 -1.83
C ALA A 143 8.66 5.30 -1.03
N ARG A 144 8.77 6.46 -0.40
CA ARG A 144 9.87 6.81 0.49
C ARG A 144 9.35 7.41 1.78
N ASN A 145 9.95 7.02 2.88
CA ASN A 145 9.72 7.57 4.20
C ASN A 145 10.97 8.29 4.69
N ILE A 146 10.78 9.46 5.27
CA ILE A 146 11.84 10.29 5.85
C ILE A 146 11.35 10.66 7.25
N TYR A 147 12.12 10.30 8.26
CA TYR A 147 11.90 10.79 9.62
C TYR A 147 12.59 12.15 9.78
N ALA A 148 11.99 13.05 10.52
CA ALA A 148 12.65 14.27 10.93
C ALA A 148 13.57 13.97 12.12
N ASP A 149 14.72 14.63 12.16
CA ASP A 149 15.61 14.76 13.31
C ASP A 149 16.10 13.46 13.97
N GLY A 150 16.42 12.46 13.19
CA GLY A 150 17.11 11.28 13.71
C GLY A 150 16.29 10.35 14.57
N ALA A 151 14.97 10.51 14.59
CA ALA A 151 14.06 9.69 15.34
C ALA A 151 13.87 8.30 14.70
N ASP A 152 14.87 7.45 14.80
CA ASP A 152 14.72 6.02 14.62
C ASP A 152 14.58 5.32 15.97
N THR A 153 13.53 5.65 16.69
CA THR A 153 13.26 5.05 18.00
C THR A 153 12.70 3.62 17.89
N HIS A 154 12.35 3.17 16.67
CA HIS A 154 11.71 1.87 16.46
C HIS A 154 12.48 0.94 15.52
N GLY A 155 13.73 1.26 15.21
CA GLY A 155 14.55 0.46 14.29
C GLY A 155 13.99 0.42 12.85
N LEU A 156 13.20 1.41 12.47
CA LEU A 156 12.62 1.53 11.12
C LEU A 156 13.55 2.26 10.14
N GLY A 157 14.72 2.71 10.58
CA GLY A 157 15.64 3.54 9.81
C GLY A 157 15.13 4.96 9.61
N GLN A 158 16.02 5.94 9.60
CA GLN A 158 15.68 7.34 9.35
C GLN A 158 15.07 7.56 7.95
N LYS A 159 15.47 6.75 6.99
CA LYS A 159 15.00 6.77 5.60
C LYS A 159 14.80 5.34 5.16
N SER A 160 13.57 5.02 4.78
CA SER A 160 13.21 3.74 4.21
C SER A 160 12.51 3.95 2.88
N ASP A 161 12.57 2.96 2.02
CA ASP A 161 11.81 2.96 0.77
C ASP A 161 11.25 1.58 0.44
N ALA A 162 10.24 1.58 -0.40
CA ALA A 162 9.64 0.37 -0.91
C ALA A 162 9.16 0.58 -2.34
N TRP A 163 9.16 -0.46 -3.12
CA TRP A 163 8.61 -0.45 -4.47
C TRP A 163 8.06 -1.81 -4.85
N TYR A 164 7.15 -1.79 -5.78
CA TYR A 164 6.62 -3.02 -6.33
C TYR A 164 6.19 -2.87 -7.79
N ILE A 165 6.12 -4.00 -8.46
CA ILE A 165 5.40 -4.17 -9.71
C ILE A 165 4.54 -5.41 -9.61
N ARG A 166 3.27 -5.29 -9.97
CA ARG A 166 2.30 -6.39 -10.01
C ARG A 166 1.55 -6.39 -11.32
N MET A 167 1.33 -7.58 -11.85
CA MET A 167 0.58 -7.79 -13.09
C MET A 167 -0.43 -8.90 -12.88
N GLY A 168 -1.63 -8.71 -13.42
CA GLY A 168 -2.67 -9.73 -13.47
C GLY A 168 -3.12 -9.95 -14.91
N ILE A 169 -2.85 -11.11 -15.46
CA ILE A 169 -3.11 -11.46 -16.86
C ILE A 169 -4.29 -12.42 -16.90
N PRO A 170 -5.44 -12.01 -17.48
CA PRO A 170 -6.56 -12.92 -17.67
C PRO A 170 -6.16 -14.01 -18.69
N THR A 171 -6.21 -15.25 -18.27
CA THR A 171 -5.87 -16.40 -19.12
C THR A 171 -7.12 -17.16 -19.57
N TRP A 172 -8.20 -17.04 -18.79
CA TRP A 172 -9.50 -17.62 -19.08
C TRP A 172 -10.61 -16.74 -18.52
N ARG A 173 -11.86 -16.98 -18.90
CA ARG A 173 -13.04 -16.18 -18.47
C ARG A 173 -13.15 -15.99 -16.96
N TRP A 174 -12.68 -16.94 -16.18
CA TRP A 174 -12.73 -16.95 -14.72
C TRP A 174 -11.36 -17.15 -14.06
N LEU A 175 -10.26 -17.21 -14.85
CA LEU A 175 -8.90 -17.46 -14.35
C LEU A 175 -7.97 -16.33 -14.74
N ARG A 176 -7.16 -15.87 -13.79
CA ARG A 176 -6.11 -14.86 -13.96
C ARG A 176 -4.80 -15.43 -13.38
N VAL A 177 -3.71 -15.21 -14.09
CA VAL A 177 -2.35 -15.42 -13.58
C VAL A 177 -1.84 -14.08 -13.06
N ASN A 178 -1.30 -14.09 -11.84
CA ASN A 178 -0.73 -12.91 -11.18
C ASN A 178 0.77 -13.08 -11.03
N LEU A 179 1.52 -12.04 -11.38
CA LEU A 179 2.97 -11.95 -11.23
C LEU A 179 3.28 -10.74 -10.38
N GLY A 180 4.26 -10.83 -9.51
CA GLY A 180 4.66 -9.71 -8.67
C GLY A 180 6.14 -9.74 -8.29
N TYR A 181 6.69 -8.56 -8.18
CA TYR A 181 7.92 -8.29 -7.47
C TYR A 181 7.64 -7.17 -6.47
N ASP A 182 8.09 -7.33 -5.25
CA ASP A 182 7.81 -6.45 -4.13
C ASP A 182 9.06 -6.34 -3.26
N ALA A 183 9.46 -5.13 -2.92
CA ALA A 183 10.69 -4.87 -2.22
C ALA A 183 10.50 -3.78 -1.16
N TYR A 184 11.12 -3.99 -0.01
CA TYR A 184 11.22 -3.04 1.07
C TYR A 184 12.64 -2.95 1.57
N ARG A 185 13.17 -1.74 1.63
CA ARG A 185 14.48 -1.44 2.21
C ARG A 185 14.30 -0.60 3.45
N LYS A 186 14.58 -1.22 4.60
CA LYS A 186 14.39 -0.60 5.91
C LYS A 186 15.33 0.59 6.12
N ASP A 187 16.56 0.49 5.66
CA ASP A 187 17.59 1.54 5.72
C ASP A 187 18.16 1.79 4.33
N MET A 188 17.89 2.97 3.79
CA MET A 188 18.36 3.37 2.46
C MET A 188 19.87 3.56 2.36
N SER A 189 20.60 3.63 3.47
CA SER A 189 22.07 3.74 3.47
C SER A 189 22.76 2.43 3.10
N THR A 190 22.04 1.31 3.18
CA THR A 190 22.59 -0.02 2.92
C THR A 190 21.62 -0.92 2.16
N TRP A 191 22.17 -1.74 1.26
CA TRP A 191 21.41 -2.78 0.56
C TRP A 191 21.23 -4.06 1.39
N THR A 192 21.94 -4.20 2.49
CA THR A 192 21.77 -5.35 3.40
C THR A 192 20.44 -5.33 4.15
N SER A 193 19.72 -4.23 4.11
CA SER A 193 18.39 -4.11 4.71
C SER A 193 17.24 -4.40 3.72
N LEU A 194 17.54 -4.83 2.51
CA LEU A 194 16.55 -5.10 1.47
C LEU A 194 15.88 -6.45 1.67
N ASN A 195 14.57 -6.45 1.71
CA ASN A 195 13.70 -7.62 1.64
C ASN A 195 12.97 -7.62 0.30
N SER A 196 13.04 -8.71 -0.43
CA SER A 196 12.39 -8.87 -1.74
C SER A 196 11.46 -10.05 -1.74
N ILE A 197 10.31 -9.91 -2.40
CA ILE A 197 9.33 -10.98 -2.59
C ILE A 197 9.02 -11.11 -4.08
N TYR A 198 9.23 -12.28 -4.62
CA TYR A 198 8.83 -12.67 -5.97
C TYR A 198 7.57 -13.52 -5.86
N SER A 199 6.52 -13.15 -6.56
CA SER A 199 5.21 -13.77 -6.44
C SER A 199 4.71 -14.32 -7.76
N LEU A 200 4.18 -15.54 -7.71
CA LEU A 200 3.41 -16.15 -8.79
C LEU A 200 2.10 -16.64 -8.21
N GLY A 201 0.99 -16.25 -8.81
CA GLY A 201 -0.33 -16.58 -8.29
C GLY A 201 -1.36 -16.94 -9.35
N LEU A 202 -2.37 -17.64 -8.90
CA LEU A 202 -3.58 -17.96 -9.66
C LEU A 202 -4.78 -17.40 -8.91
N GLN A 203 -5.64 -16.69 -9.63
CA GLN A 203 -6.90 -16.17 -9.11
C GLN A 203 -8.04 -16.70 -9.95
N ALA A 204 -8.94 -17.46 -9.34
CA ALA A 204 -10.11 -18.03 -9.99
C ALA A 204 -11.39 -17.37 -9.48
N ARG A 205 -12.22 -16.84 -10.38
CA ARG A 205 -13.56 -16.28 -10.08
C ARG A 205 -14.62 -17.05 -10.85
N PRO A 206 -14.98 -18.29 -10.43
CA PRO A 206 -15.98 -19.09 -11.12
C PRO A 206 -17.39 -18.51 -11.04
N HIS A 207 -17.65 -17.66 -10.05
CA HIS A 207 -18.90 -16.95 -9.86
C HIS A 207 -18.62 -15.52 -9.36
N LYS A 208 -19.55 -14.58 -9.61
CA LYS A 208 -19.41 -13.16 -9.18
C LYS A 208 -19.21 -12.98 -7.68
N ASN A 209 -19.66 -13.92 -6.87
CA ASN A 209 -19.59 -13.90 -5.41
C ASN A 209 -18.53 -14.86 -4.84
N LEU A 210 -17.78 -15.57 -5.68
CA LEU A 210 -16.83 -16.57 -5.23
C LEU A 210 -15.48 -16.38 -5.90
N GLN A 211 -14.44 -16.28 -5.09
CA GLN A 211 -13.06 -16.16 -5.56
C GLN A 211 -12.14 -17.08 -4.77
N PHE A 212 -11.27 -17.77 -5.49
CA PHE A 212 -10.16 -18.52 -4.94
C PHE A 212 -8.85 -17.90 -5.38
N GLN A 213 -7.88 -17.90 -4.48
CA GLN A 213 -6.52 -17.46 -4.76
C GLN A 213 -5.53 -18.50 -4.26
N LEU A 214 -4.53 -18.79 -5.08
CA LEU A 214 -3.35 -19.56 -4.74
C LEU A 214 -2.15 -18.72 -5.13
N GLN A 215 -1.22 -18.47 -4.20
CA GLN A 215 -0.03 -17.68 -4.46
C GLN A 215 1.19 -18.35 -3.82
N TRP A 216 2.22 -18.48 -4.61
CA TRP A 216 3.55 -18.85 -4.16
C TRP A 216 4.45 -17.62 -4.15
N ASN A 217 5.17 -17.43 -3.04
CA ASN A 217 6.15 -16.37 -2.86
C ASN A 217 7.53 -16.97 -2.61
N TYR A 218 8.52 -16.46 -3.29
CA TYR A 218 9.92 -16.60 -2.91
C TYR A 218 10.35 -15.31 -2.20
N CYS A 219 10.68 -15.43 -0.92
CA CYS A 219 11.08 -14.31 -0.07
C CYS A 219 12.60 -14.35 0.12
N HIS A 220 13.27 -13.26 -0.23
CA HIS A 220 14.71 -13.09 -0.07
C HIS A 220 14.98 -11.95 0.90
N ASN A 221 15.67 -12.25 2.00
CA ASN A 221 16.01 -11.30 3.05
C ASN A 221 17.52 -11.13 3.14
N ASN A 222 18.01 -9.93 2.90
CA ASN A 222 19.44 -9.60 2.98
C ASN A 222 19.94 -9.33 4.40
N ALA A 223 19.09 -9.30 5.42
CA ALA A 223 19.51 -9.01 6.78
C ALA A 223 20.48 -10.09 7.30
N SER A 224 21.59 -9.65 7.90
CA SER A 224 22.56 -10.56 8.49
C SER A 224 21.98 -11.31 9.71
N GLY A 225 22.24 -12.61 9.80
CA GLY A 225 21.87 -13.43 10.96
C GLY A 225 20.49 -14.05 10.94
N VAL A 226 19.74 -13.90 9.85
CA VAL A 226 18.42 -14.52 9.64
C VAL A 226 18.50 -15.48 8.44
N ASP A 227 17.67 -16.52 8.43
CA ASP A 227 17.46 -17.32 7.21
C ASP A 227 17.07 -16.40 6.07
N LYS A 228 17.92 -16.35 5.06
CA LYS A 228 17.84 -15.33 4.02
C LYS A 228 16.71 -15.58 3.04
N ASP A 229 16.40 -16.84 2.80
CA ASP A 229 15.50 -17.27 1.76
C ASP A 229 14.50 -18.27 2.29
N TYR A 230 13.22 -18.01 1.98
CA TYR A 230 12.17 -18.97 2.29
C TYR A 230 11.05 -18.90 1.26
N HIS A 231 10.29 -19.98 1.18
CA HIS A 231 9.10 -20.08 0.33
C HIS A 231 7.84 -19.99 1.18
N GLN A 232 6.85 -19.30 0.66
CA GLN A 232 5.56 -19.13 1.30
C GLN A 232 4.45 -19.48 0.31
N LEU A 233 3.50 -20.26 0.76
CA LEU A 233 2.31 -20.61 -0.01
C LEU A 233 1.07 -20.03 0.67
N TRP A 234 0.31 -19.24 -0.06
CA TRP A 234 -0.95 -18.64 0.37
C TRP A 234 -2.11 -19.25 -0.38
N THR A 235 -3.17 -19.55 0.36
CA THR A 235 -4.45 -19.94 -0.21
C THR A 235 -5.56 -19.15 0.45
N GLN A 236 -6.45 -18.58 -0.35
CA GLN A 236 -7.60 -17.84 0.15
C GLN A 236 -8.86 -18.18 -0.63
N ALA A 237 -9.98 -18.19 0.08
CA ALA A 237 -11.32 -18.25 -0.50
C ALA A 237 -12.14 -17.05 0.00
N TYR A 238 -12.72 -16.32 -0.91
CA TYR A 238 -13.63 -15.22 -0.61
C TYR A 238 -15.04 -15.54 -1.07
N ILE A 239 -15.99 -15.31 -0.20
CA ILE A 239 -17.41 -15.43 -0.47
C ILE A 239 -18.07 -14.09 -0.14
N ARG A 240 -18.83 -13.54 -1.08
CA ARG A 240 -19.67 -12.35 -0.88
C ARG A 240 -21.13 -12.77 -0.82
N PHE A 241 -21.85 -12.25 0.14
CA PHE A 241 -23.29 -12.45 0.33
C PHE A 241 -24.07 -11.23 -0.14
#